data_5da262760a0368ddedc70fefed4ca69e
#
_entry.id   5da262760a0368ddedc70fefed4ca69e
#
_cell.length_a   1.000
_cell.length_b   1.000
_cell.length_c   1.000
_cell.angle_alpha   90.00
_cell.angle_beta   90.00
_cell.angle_gamma   90.00
#
_symmetry.space_group_name_H-M   'P 1'
#
loop_
_entity.id
_entity.type
_entity.pdbx_description
1 polymer ?
#
loop_
_entity_poly.entity_id
_entity_poly.type
_entity_poly.pdbx_seq_one_letter_code
_entity_poly.pdbx_strand_id
1 'polypeptide(L)'
;MENDKIKLYNEDNLEVMKRLSNESIDVICIDPPYLYLKNQKLERPFDEYKFFSECRRLLTKNGFIVMFGRGESFYRWNTILSDLKFTFKEEIIWNKSHCTSPLMNLSRVHETIAIFCKGKAGINKVKVPYLEMKSNDIDSVIGDVKRMKSILKNTKSLDAVLNFLENNVRDKSDSWEANNLSISSNITKEQREVSVVRSIKNGLNEKSIIRTDRTECDTFTKFEVTGDKRQTGDRCANAMQSICFGLNEKSIIKEIRNHYKAVHPTEKPVRLIERLLALVIPESKPREEIVVADFFAGSMSCMEAVYNMGMQGIACEIDKEYFEAGIQRIEELINKQKLELF
;
A
#
# COMPACT_ATOMS: atom_id res chain seq x y z
N MET A 1 -17.10 -16.63 -13.44
CA MET A 1 -16.17 -17.55 -12.76
C MET A 1 -16.48 -17.51 -11.26
N GLU A 2 -16.84 -18.61 -10.66
CA GLU A 2 -16.95 -18.74 -9.20
C GLU A 2 -15.78 -19.60 -8.72
N ASN A 3 -14.85 -18.95 -8.01
CA ASN A 3 -13.96 -19.64 -7.09
C ASN A 3 -14.55 -19.44 -5.70
N ASP A 4 -14.31 -20.35 -4.75
CA ASP A 4 -14.84 -20.26 -3.38
C ASP A 4 -14.58 -18.91 -2.69
N LYS A 5 -13.57 -18.15 -3.14
CA LYS A 5 -13.19 -16.86 -2.57
C LYS A 5 -13.54 -15.65 -3.43
N ILE A 6 -13.52 -15.75 -4.78
CA ILE A 6 -13.70 -14.61 -5.68
C ILE A 6 -14.83 -14.87 -6.66
N LYS A 7 -15.83 -13.99 -6.67
CA LYS A 7 -16.98 -14.02 -7.58
C LYS A 7 -16.89 -12.87 -8.57
N LEU A 8 -16.86 -13.19 -9.86
CA LEU A 8 -16.69 -12.23 -10.95
C LEU A 8 -17.91 -12.23 -11.88
N TYR A 9 -18.42 -11.05 -12.19
CA TYR A 9 -19.62 -10.85 -13.02
C TYR A 9 -19.30 -9.92 -14.21
N ASN A 10 -19.62 -10.36 -15.44
CA ASN A 10 -19.59 -9.49 -16.62
C ASN A 10 -20.99 -8.92 -16.85
N GLU A 11 -21.40 -8.01 -16.01
CA GLU A 11 -22.76 -7.46 -15.97
C GLU A 11 -22.74 -6.02 -15.49
N ASP A 12 -23.86 -5.32 -15.64
CA ASP A 12 -24.09 -4.01 -15.04
C ASP A 12 -24.06 -4.12 -13.50
N ASN A 13 -23.38 -3.16 -12.85
CA ASN A 13 -23.17 -3.18 -11.42
C ASN A 13 -24.48 -3.13 -10.62
N LEU A 14 -25.48 -2.34 -11.04
CA LEU A 14 -26.76 -2.25 -10.35
C LEU A 14 -27.55 -3.57 -10.45
N GLU A 15 -27.43 -4.32 -11.55
CA GLU A 15 -28.08 -5.63 -11.69
C GLU A 15 -27.42 -6.67 -10.78
N VAL A 16 -26.09 -6.64 -10.63
CA VAL A 16 -25.38 -7.48 -9.66
C VAL A 16 -25.76 -7.10 -8.24
N MET A 17 -25.73 -5.81 -7.91
CA MET A 17 -26.03 -5.32 -6.57
C MET A 17 -27.45 -5.72 -6.09
N LYS A 18 -28.46 -5.70 -6.93
CA LYS A 18 -29.84 -6.12 -6.60
C LYS A 18 -29.93 -7.56 -6.08
N ARG A 19 -29.05 -8.44 -6.53
CA ARG A 19 -29.02 -9.87 -6.13
C ARG A 19 -28.30 -10.13 -4.82
N LEU A 20 -27.51 -9.17 -4.37
CA LEU A 20 -26.72 -9.29 -3.13
C LEU A 20 -27.58 -8.95 -1.92
N SER A 21 -27.35 -9.67 -0.83
CA SER A 21 -28.06 -9.49 0.43
C SER A 21 -27.68 -8.17 1.11
N ASN A 22 -28.62 -7.62 1.86
CA ASN A 22 -28.34 -6.45 2.71
C ASN A 22 -27.22 -6.77 3.70
N GLU A 23 -26.37 -5.77 3.99
CA GLU A 23 -25.31 -5.85 5.01
C GLU A 23 -24.37 -7.05 4.84
N SER A 24 -24.08 -7.45 3.58
CA SER A 24 -23.26 -8.60 3.23
C SER A 24 -21.81 -8.24 2.84
N ILE A 25 -21.48 -6.96 2.74
CA ILE A 25 -20.16 -6.47 2.29
C ILE A 25 -19.50 -5.64 3.39
N ASP A 26 -18.25 -5.92 3.69
CA ASP A 26 -17.50 -5.18 4.70
C ASP A 26 -16.81 -3.93 4.12
N VAL A 27 -16.29 -4.04 2.89
CA VAL A 27 -15.63 -2.92 2.21
C VAL A 27 -16.05 -2.87 0.74
N ILE A 28 -16.36 -1.68 0.25
CA ILE A 28 -16.50 -1.39 -1.18
C ILE A 28 -15.32 -0.52 -1.59
N CYS A 29 -14.45 -1.05 -2.48
CA CYS A 29 -13.29 -0.35 -3.00
C CYS A 29 -13.48 -0.14 -4.50
N ILE A 30 -13.62 1.12 -4.93
CA ILE A 30 -14.10 1.45 -6.29
C ILE A 30 -13.30 2.58 -6.94
N ASP A 31 -13.17 2.50 -8.26
CA ASP A 31 -12.64 3.54 -9.15
C ASP A 31 -13.67 3.86 -10.25
N PRO A 32 -14.75 4.62 -9.93
CA PRO A 32 -15.81 4.89 -10.88
C PRO A 32 -15.33 5.76 -12.05
N PRO A 33 -16.00 5.75 -13.23
CA PRO A 33 -15.66 6.61 -14.35
C PRO A 33 -15.83 8.09 -13.99
N TYR A 34 -14.78 8.90 -14.21
CA TYR A 34 -14.74 10.31 -13.77
C TYR A 34 -15.51 11.26 -14.69
N LEU A 35 -15.89 10.79 -15.88
CA LEU A 35 -16.72 11.49 -16.90
C LEU A 35 -16.09 12.78 -17.44
N TYR A 36 -14.77 12.92 -17.39
CA TYR A 36 -14.07 14.10 -17.95
C TYR A 36 -13.32 13.84 -19.27
N LEU A 37 -13.12 12.56 -19.62
CA LEU A 37 -12.45 12.18 -20.87
C LEU A 37 -13.51 11.91 -21.95
N LYS A 38 -13.68 12.86 -22.85
CA LYS A 38 -14.65 12.73 -23.95
C LYS A 38 -14.25 11.57 -24.88
N ASN A 39 -15.25 10.79 -25.30
CA ASN A 39 -15.13 9.71 -26.29
C ASN A 39 -14.22 8.54 -25.87
N GLN A 40 -14.04 8.29 -24.59
CA GLN A 40 -13.36 7.08 -24.11
C GLN A 40 -14.37 6.02 -23.65
N LYS A 41 -14.11 4.77 -24.05
CA LYS A 41 -14.93 3.59 -23.73
C LYS A 41 -15.16 3.39 -22.24
N LEU A 42 -14.19 3.88 -21.42
CA LEU A 42 -14.18 3.78 -19.96
C LEU A 42 -15.10 4.80 -19.25
N GLU A 43 -15.46 5.89 -19.93
CA GLU A 43 -16.21 7.01 -19.35
C GLU A 43 -17.73 6.80 -19.57
N ARG A 44 -18.27 5.70 -19.02
CA ARG A 44 -19.70 5.40 -19.09
C ARG A 44 -20.44 6.05 -17.93
N PRO A 45 -21.46 6.88 -18.18
CA PRO A 45 -22.28 7.44 -17.11
C PRO A 45 -23.09 6.33 -16.40
N PHE A 46 -23.30 6.51 -15.11
CA PHE A 46 -24.13 5.63 -14.28
C PHE A 46 -25.03 6.47 -13.35
N ASP A 47 -26.07 5.87 -12.80
CA ASP A 47 -26.95 6.53 -11.83
C ASP A 47 -26.23 6.59 -10.46
N GLU A 48 -25.53 7.70 -10.23
CA GLU A 48 -24.67 7.90 -9.07
C GLU A 48 -25.42 7.77 -7.75
N TYR A 49 -26.59 8.41 -7.64
CA TYR A 49 -27.37 8.39 -6.41
C TYR A 49 -27.88 6.98 -6.08
N LYS A 50 -28.42 6.30 -7.09
CA LYS A 50 -28.90 4.93 -6.93
C LYS A 50 -27.76 3.97 -6.60
N PHE A 51 -26.60 4.12 -7.26
CA PHE A 51 -25.42 3.32 -6.98
C PHE A 51 -24.96 3.47 -5.53
N PHE A 52 -24.77 4.69 -5.04
CA PHE A 52 -24.33 4.91 -3.65
C PHE A 52 -25.42 4.55 -2.62
N SER A 53 -26.69 4.62 -2.98
CA SER A 53 -27.78 4.10 -2.14
C SER A 53 -27.71 2.58 -2.00
N GLU A 54 -27.41 1.85 -3.09
CA GLU A 54 -27.19 0.42 -3.06
C GLU A 54 -25.91 0.06 -2.28
N CYS A 55 -24.82 0.83 -2.42
CA CYS A 55 -23.62 0.67 -1.59
C CYS A 55 -23.99 0.75 -0.09
N ARG A 56 -24.84 1.71 0.30
CA ARG A 56 -25.30 1.83 1.68
C ARG A 56 -26.12 0.62 2.15
N ARG A 57 -26.97 0.07 1.29
CA ARG A 57 -27.76 -1.13 1.58
C ARG A 57 -26.88 -2.35 1.81
N LEU A 58 -25.89 -2.53 0.93
CA LEU A 58 -25.03 -3.71 0.91
C LEU A 58 -23.97 -3.73 2.03
N LEU A 59 -23.47 -2.57 2.43
CA LEU A 59 -22.45 -2.47 3.46
C LEU A 59 -22.98 -2.91 4.83
N THR A 60 -22.16 -3.65 5.56
CA THR A 60 -22.35 -3.95 6.97
C THR A 60 -22.47 -2.67 7.80
N LYS A 61 -22.94 -2.77 9.04
CA LYS A 61 -23.21 -1.60 9.92
C LYS A 61 -22.03 -0.63 10.04
N ASN A 62 -20.80 -1.15 10.05
CA ASN A 62 -19.56 -0.37 10.12
C ASN A 62 -18.69 -0.54 8.85
N GLY A 63 -19.30 -0.93 7.76
CA GLY A 63 -18.61 -1.11 6.48
C GLY A 63 -18.13 0.20 5.88
N PHE A 64 -17.11 0.11 5.05
CA PHE A 64 -16.42 1.26 4.46
C PHE A 64 -16.56 1.33 2.94
N ILE A 65 -16.53 2.56 2.43
CA ILE A 65 -16.25 2.84 1.01
C ILE A 65 -14.87 3.46 0.91
N VAL A 66 -14.03 2.89 0.05
CA VAL A 66 -12.76 3.44 -0.41
C VAL A 66 -12.97 3.82 -1.87
N MET A 67 -13.00 5.11 -2.17
CA MET A 67 -13.38 5.62 -3.48
C MET A 67 -12.27 6.45 -4.09
N PHE A 68 -11.71 5.98 -5.19
CA PHE A 68 -10.83 6.79 -6.03
C PHE A 68 -11.64 7.86 -6.75
N GLY A 69 -11.02 8.99 -7.00
CA GLY A 69 -11.72 10.04 -7.72
C GLY A 69 -10.87 11.26 -8.06
N ARG A 70 -11.43 12.08 -8.94
CA ARG A 70 -10.81 13.30 -9.40
C ARG A 70 -11.84 14.28 -9.98
N GLY A 71 -11.55 15.58 -9.85
CA GLY A 71 -12.34 16.63 -10.49
C GLY A 71 -13.76 16.75 -9.95
N GLU A 72 -14.67 17.29 -10.76
CA GLU A 72 -16.05 17.61 -10.36
C GLU A 72 -16.85 16.39 -9.91
N SER A 73 -16.67 15.25 -10.56
CA SER A 73 -17.35 14.00 -10.19
C SER A 73 -17.00 13.58 -8.77
N PHE A 74 -15.73 13.69 -8.38
CA PHE A 74 -15.28 13.35 -7.03
C PHE A 74 -15.97 14.22 -5.97
N TYR A 75 -16.06 15.53 -6.16
CA TYR A 75 -16.76 16.42 -5.24
C TYR A 75 -18.26 16.09 -5.15
N ARG A 76 -18.90 15.81 -6.29
CA ARG A 76 -20.32 15.44 -6.34
C ARG A 76 -20.57 14.13 -5.61
N TRP A 77 -19.74 13.11 -5.79
CA TRP A 77 -19.86 11.84 -5.08
C TRP A 77 -19.68 11.97 -3.58
N ASN A 78 -18.72 12.79 -3.13
CA ASN A 78 -18.56 13.08 -1.71
C ASN A 78 -19.82 13.74 -1.12
N THR A 79 -20.48 14.62 -1.86
CA THR A 79 -21.75 15.22 -1.46
C THR A 79 -22.87 14.17 -1.36
N ILE A 80 -23.03 13.31 -2.38
CA ILE A 80 -24.02 12.23 -2.36
C ILE A 80 -23.79 11.28 -1.17
N LEU A 81 -22.56 10.90 -0.89
CA LEU A 81 -22.24 10.05 0.27
C LEU A 81 -22.60 10.73 1.59
N SER A 82 -22.35 12.03 1.72
CA SER A 82 -22.75 12.82 2.89
C SER A 82 -24.28 12.89 3.04
N ASP A 83 -25.03 13.11 1.96
CA ASP A 83 -26.47 13.14 1.94
C ASP A 83 -27.08 11.78 2.32
N LEU A 84 -26.46 10.71 1.87
CA LEU A 84 -26.78 9.33 2.26
C LEU A 84 -26.29 8.97 3.67
N LYS A 85 -25.82 9.93 4.47
CA LYS A 85 -25.42 9.75 5.88
C LYS A 85 -24.25 8.78 6.08
N PHE A 86 -23.33 8.75 5.14
CA PHE A 86 -22.02 8.19 5.41
C PHE A 86 -21.17 9.17 6.21
N THR A 87 -20.28 8.66 7.04
CA THR A 87 -19.34 9.46 7.82
C THR A 87 -18.01 9.50 7.11
N PHE A 88 -17.56 10.68 6.70
CA PHE A 88 -16.20 10.89 6.16
C PHE A 88 -15.17 10.53 7.23
N LYS A 89 -14.11 9.83 6.82
CA LYS A 89 -13.03 9.39 7.72
C LYS A 89 -11.69 9.99 7.36
N GLU A 90 -11.29 9.91 6.09
CA GLU A 90 -9.98 10.39 5.66
C GLU A 90 -9.97 10.66 4.16
N GLU A 91 -9.08 11.55 3.74
CA GLU A 91 -8.67 11.76 2.36
C GLU A 91 -7.21 11.34 2.19
N ILE A 92 -6.95 10.48 1.21
CA ILE A 92 -5.62 9.98 0.91
C ILE A 92 -5.22 10.46 -0.48
N ILE A 93 -4.00 10.92 -0.62
CA ILE A 93 -3.40 11.31 -1.89
C ILE A 93 -2.48 10.20 -2.37
N TRP A 94 -2.82 9.57 -3.49
CA TRP A 94 -1.91 8.69 -4.18
C TRP A 94 -0.98 9.51 -5.07
N ASN A 95 0.30 9.57 -4.71
CA ASN A 95 1.35 10.18 -5.50
C ASN A 95 1.92 9.16 -6.48
N LYS A 96 1.63 9.33 -7.77
CA LYS A 96 2.07 8.46 -8.88
C LYS A 96 3.53 8.69 -9.28
N SER A 97 4.16 9.75 -8.80
CA SER A 97 5.53 10.20 -9.11
C SER A 97 5.77 10.61 -10.57
N HIS A 98 4.98 10.14 -11.50
CA HIS A 98 5.09 10.47 -12.92
C HIS A 98 3.85 11.22 -13.40
N CYS A 99 4.04 12.21 -14.25
CA CYS A 99 2.93 12.95 -14.86
C CYS A 99 2.22 12.11 -15.91
N THR A 100 0.90 12.27 -16.01
CA THR A 100 0.08 11.56 -16.99
C THR A 100 0.33 12.07 -18.41
N SER A 101 0.66 13.35 -18.57
CA SER A 101 0.99 13.96 -19.86
C SER A 101 1.95 15.14 -19.67
N PRO A 102 3.11 15.14 -20.34
CA PRO A 102 4.06 16.24 -20.27
C PRO A 102 3.58 17.52 -20.97
N LEU A 103 2.55 17.42 -21.82
CA LEU A 103 2.01 18.55 -22.60
C LEU A 103 0.96 19.37 -21.83
N MET A 104 0.59 18.98 -20.63
CA MET A 104 -0.36 19.73 -19.80
C MET A 104 0.32 20.90 -19.10
N ASN A 105 -0.38 22.02 -18.97
CA ASN A 105 0.10 23.20 -18.23
C ASN A 105 0.44 22.90 -16.76
N LEU A 106 -0.18 21.89 -16.18
CA LEU A 106 0.12 21.38 -14.85
C LEU A 106 0.37 19.87 -14.90
N SER A 107 1.52 19.44 -14.42
CA SER A 107 1.85 18.01 -14.32
C SER A 107 0.97 17.32 -13.26
N ARG A 108 0.10 16.41 -13.71
CA ARG A 108 -0.82 15.69 -12.84
C ARG A 108 -0.15 14.43 -12.31
N VAL A 109 0.36 14.50 -11.09
CA VAL A 109 1.13 13.41 -10.46
C VAL A 109 0.39 12.69 -9.34
N HIS A 110 -0.87 13.02 -9.08
CA HIS A 110 -1.63 12.40 -8.00
C HIS A 110 -3.07 12.07 -8.39
N GLU A 111 -3.67 11.19 -7.61
CA GLU A 111 -5.12 10.94 -7.53
C GLU A 111 -5.56 11.01 -6.08
N THR A 112 -6.82 11.35 -5.86
CA THR A 112 -7.42 11.47 -4.53
C THR A 112 -8.24 10.25 -4.22
N ILE A 113 -8.23 9.82 -2.97
CA ILE A 113 -9.03 8.70 -2.48
C ILE A 113 -9.79 9.18 -1.25
N ALA A 114 -11.10 9.01 -1.23
CA ALA A 114 -11.93 9.30 -0.07
C ALA A 114 -12.33 8.02 0.64
N ILE A 115 -12.27 8.03 1.96
CA ILE A 115 -12.70 6.95 2.84
C ILE A 115 -13.92 7.38 3.61
N PHE A 116 -15.01 6.64 3.44
CA PHE A 116 -16.26 6.84 4.15
C PHE A 116 -16.67 5.57 4.91
N CYS A 117 -17.35 5.74 6.03
CA CYS A 117 -17.91 4.64 6.81
C CYS A 117 -19.43 4.78 6.87
N LYS A 118 -20.17 3.67 6.71
CA LYS A 118 -21.63 3.64 6.92
C LYS A 118 -22.01 3.98 8.36
N GLY A 119 -21.17 3.58 9.31
CA GLY A 119 -21.38 3.79 10.75
C GLY A 119 -20.36 4.72 11.39
N LYS A 120 -19.87 4.32 12.58
CA LYS A 120 -18.97 5.14 13.41
C LYS A 120 -17.54 4.57 13.53
N ALA A 121 -17.25 3.42 12.92
CA ALA A 121 -15.91 2.82 13.01
C ALA A 121 -14.84 3.81 12.56
N GLY A 122 -13.66 3.77 13.21
CA GLY A 122 -12.46 4.49 12.82
C GLY A 122 -11.65 3.68 11.81
N ILE A 123 -10.68 4.32 11.19
CA ILE A 123 -9.66 3.63 10.39
C ILE A 123 -8.65 2.91 11.30
N ASN A 124 -8.11 1.80 10.82
CA ASN A 124 -7.13 0.99 11.54
C ASN A 124 -5.77 1.67 11.61
N LYS A 125 -5.01 1.35 12.66
CA LYS A 125 -3.61 1.77 12.78
C LYS A 125 -2.72 0.79 12.03
N VAL A 126 -2.43 1.09 10.78
CA VAL A 126 -1.61 0.24 9.90
C VAL A 126 -0.14 0.63 9.99
N LYS A 127 0.74 -0.37 10.04
CA LYS A 127 2.19 -0.22 10.00
C LYS A 127 2.72 -0.62 8.63
N VAL A 128 3.49 0.26 8.02
CA VAL A 128 4.22 0.00 6.78
C VAL A 128 5.70 -0.19 7.13
N PRO A 129 6.38 -1.22 6.58
CA PRO A 129 7.81 -1.42 6.82
C PRO A 129 8.62 -0.16 6.54
N TYR A 130 9.61 0.12 7.39
CA TYR A 130 10.41 1.35 7.30
C TYR A 130 11.03 1.55 5.92
N LEU A 131 11.64 0.51 5.36
CA LEU A 131 12.29 0.60 4.04
C LEU A 131 11.29 0.78 2.89
N GLU A 132 10.10 0.19 2.97
CA GLU A 132 9.03 0.43 2.01
C GLU A 132 8.57 1.89 2.04
N MET A 133 8.31 2.42 3.24
CA MET A 133 7.88 3.81 3.42
C MET A 133 8.95 4.82 2.96
N LYS A 134 10.23 4.48 3.09
CA LYS A 134 11.37 5.36 2.79
C LYS A 134 12.07 5.05 1.47
N SER A 135 11.63 4.06 0.71
CA SER A 135 12.31 3.54 -0.48
C SER A 135 12.64 4.59 -1.53
N ASN A 136 11.85 5.67 -1.59
CA ASN A 136 12.02 6.76 -2.56
C ASN A 136 12.25 8.13 -1.89
N ASP A 137 12.68 8.15 -0.62
CA ASP A 137 12.82 9.35 0.19
C ASP A 137 14.17 9.33 0.93
N ILE A 138 15.25 9.42 0.15
CA ILE A 138 16.61 9.39 0.70
C ILE A 138 16.87 10.55 1.65
N ASP A 139 16.29 11.73 1.39
CA ASP A 139 16.46 12.91 2.25
C ASP A 139 15.88 12.66 3.64
N SER A 140 14.76 11.93 3.70
CA SER A 140 14.17 11.55 4.98
C SER A 140 15.04 10.54 5.73
N VAL A 141 15.69 9.59 5.02
CA VAL A 141 16.65 8.66 5.62
C VAL A 141 17.87 9.42 6.16
N ILE A 142 18.42 10.34 5.37
CA ILE A 142 19.53 11.24 5.78
C ILE A 142 19.14 12.02 7.05
N GLY A 143 17.93 12.57 7.08
CA GLY A 143 17.39 13.26 8.26
C GLY A 143 17.34 12.37 9.50
N ASP A 144 16.94 11.11 9.36
CA ASP A 144 16.90 10.16 10.47
C ASP A 144 18.32 9.79 10.97
N VAL A 145 19.28 9.60 10.07
CA VAL A 145 20.69 9.36 10.41
C VAL A 145 21.31 10.59 11.12
N LYS A 146 21.03 11.81 10.65
CA LYS A 146 21.46 13.06 11.31
C LYS A 146 20.94 13.16 12.74
N ARG A 147 19.67 12.78 12.96
CA ARG A 147 19.08 12.73 14.32
C ARG A 147 19.80 11.70 15.20
N MET A 148 20.02 10.48 14.68
CA MET A 148 20.77 9.45 15.42
C MET A 148 22.18 9.91 15.77
N LYS A 149 22.91 10.55 14.85
CA LYS A 149 24.23 11.14 15.12
C LYS A 149 24.19 12.12 16.28
N SER A 150 23.23 13.04 16.28
CA SER A 150 23.05 14.06 17.34
C SER A 150 22.82 13.45 18.72
N ILE A 151 22.13 12.32 18.77
CA ILE A 151 21.73 11.67 20.04
C ILE A 151 22.82 10.74 20.58
N LEU A 152 23.37 9.91 19.71
CA LEU A 152 24.32 8.87 20.13
C LEU A 152 25.72 9.41 20.38
N LYS A 153 26.02 10.66 20.06
CA LYS A 153 27.33 11.30 20.14
C LYS A 153 28.48 10.50 19.51
N ASN A 154 28.14 9.51 18.66
CA ASN A 154 29.08 8.71 17.90
C ASN A 154 29.19 9.29 16.50
N THR A 155 30.06 10.26 16.33
CA THR A 155 30.09 11.06 15.10
C THR A 155 30.79 10.36 13.95
N LYS A 156 31.92 9.69 14.18
CA LYS A 156 32.74 9.14 13.07
C LYS A 156 32.01 8.13 12.20
N SER A 157 31.40 7.11 12.80
CA SER A 157 30.73 6.05 12.07
C SER A 157 29.47 6.55 11.35
N LEU A 158 28.69 7.40 12.01
CA LEU A 158 27.49 7.98 11.40
C LEU A 158 27.83 9.04 10.34
N ASP A 159 28.98 9.71 10.44
CA ASP A 159 29.51 10.59 9.39
C ASP A 159 29.88 9.82 8.15
N ALA A 160 30.49 8.64 8.28
CA ALA A 160 30.77 7.76 7.13
C ALA A 160 29.48 7.29 6.44
N VAL A 161 28.46 6.90 7.24
CA VAL A 161 27.14 6.53 6.71
C VAL A 161 26.46 7.71 6.01
N LEU A 162 26.50 8.92 6.60
CA LEU A 162 25.93 10.12 5.98
C LEU A 162 26.65 10.45 4.67
N ASN A 163 27.98 10.43 4.66
CA ASN A 163 28.76 10.70 3.46
C ASN A 163 28.45 9.70 2.32
N PHE A 164 28.24 8.43 2.67
CA PHE A 164 27.77 7.42 1.71
C PHE A 164 26.38 7.72 1.18
N LEU A 165 25.44 8.11 2.04
CA LEU A 165 24.05 8.39 1.65
C LEU A 165 23.90 9.68 0.82
N GLU A 166 24.66 10.74 1.19
CA GLU A 166 24.59 12.05 0.55
C GLU A 166 25.39 12.11 -0.76
N ASN A 167 26.57 11.56 -0.76
CA ASN A 167 27.55 11.75 -1.83
C ASN A 167 27.83 10.47 -2.64
N ASN A 168 27.26 9.34 -2.23
CA ASN A 168 27.59 8.00 -2.78
C ASN A 168 29.09 7.71 -2.80
N VAL A 169 29.84 8.36 -1.92
CA VAL A 169 31.30 8.21 -1.80
C VAL A 169 31.57 6.89 -1.08
N ARG A 170 32.24 6.01 -1.77
CA ARG A 170 32.81 4.80 -1.21
C ARG A 170 34.18 5.15 -0.66
N ASP A 171 34.44 4.81 0.60
CA ASP A 171 35.80 4.88 1.10
C ASP A 171 36.72 4.06 0.21
N LYS A 172 37.94 4.55 -0.02
CA LYS A 172 38.94 3.92 -0.95
C LYS A 172 39.27 2.46 -0.64
N SER A 173 38.79 1.92 0.44
CA SER A 173 38.91 0.53 0.87
C SER A 173 38.02 -0.47 0.13
N ASP A 174 37.15 -0.02 -0.78
CA ASP A 174 36.38 -0.94 -1.64
C ASP A 174 37.23 -1.69 -2.68
N SER A 175 38.54 -1.44 -2.77
CA SER A 175 39.51 -2.20 -3.56
C SER A 175 40.00 -3.48 -2.86
N TRP A 176 39.27 -3.92 -1.84
CA TRP A 176 39.58 -5.16 -1.14
C TRP A 176 39.27 -6.35 -2.03
N GLU A 177 40.29 -6.87 -2.70
CA GLU A 177 40.26 -8.19 -3.31
C GLU A 177 40.13 -9.22 -2.18
N ALA A 178 38.97 -9.85 -2.12
CA ALA A 178 38.71 -10.91 -1.16
C ALA A 178 39.69 -12.05 -1.36
N ASN A 179 40.78 -12.02 -0.63
CA ASN A 179 41.68 -13.16 -0.56
C ASN A 179 40.91 -14.21 0.26
N ASN A 180 40.38 -15.23 -0.41
CA ASN A 180 39.52 -16.28 0.17
C ASN A 180 40.15 -17.04 1.36
N LEU A 181 41.35 -16.68 1.74
CA LEU A 181 42.15 -17.32 2.80
C LEU A 181 42.32 -16.44 4.05
N SER A 182 41.85 -15.19 4.07
CA SER A 182 41.99 -14.32 5.24
C SER A 182 40.86 -14.52 6.25
N ILE A 183 41.23 -14.99 7.43
CA ILE A 183 40.30 -15.16 8.60
C ILE A 183 40.11 -13.85 9.35
N SER A 184 40.95 -12.85 9.16
CA SER A 184 40.88 -11.54 9.80
C SER A 184 40.59 -10.43 8.80
N SER A 185 39.52 -9.67 9.03
CA SER A 185 39.19 -8.47 8.27
C SER A 185 39.76 -7.24 8.98
N ASN A 186 40.61 -6.47 8.31
CA ASN A 186 41.07 -5.16 8.76
C ASN A 186 39.99 -4.05 8.49
N ILE A 187 38.73 -4.42 8.54
CA ILE A 187 37.61 -3.49 8.30
C ILE A 187 37.52 -2.52 9.47
N THR A 188 37.61 -1.22 9.20
CA THR A 188 37.40 -0.18 10.21
C THR A 188 35.98 -0.18 10.72
N LYS A 189 35.74 0.47 11.87
CA LYS A 189 34.40 0.58 12.46
C LYS A 189 33.44 1.30 11.53
N GLU A 190 33.89 2.34 10.85
CA GLU A 190 33.14 3.13 9.88
C GLU A 190 32.71 2.29 8.66
N GLN A 191 33.61 1.44 8.17
CA GLN A 191 33.31 0.52 7.06
C GLN A 191 32.28 -0.52 7.40
N ARG A 192 32.25 -1.01 8.64
CA ARG A 192 31.21 -1.94 9.11
C ARG A 192 29.82 -1.32 9.05
N GLU A 193 29.70 -0.08 9.45
CA GLU A 193 28.42 0.63 9.50
C GLU A 193 27.90 0.98 8.10
N VAL A 194 28.77 1.41 7.20
CA VAL A 194 28.45 1.57 5.77
C VAL A 194 28.01 0.23 5.16
N SER A 195 28.68 -0.88 5.51
CA SER A 195 28.30 -2.22 5.04
C SER A 195 26.92 -2.64 5.56
N VAL A 196 26.56 -2.30 6.79
CA VAL A 196 25.21 -2.55 7.34
C VAL A 196 24.16 -1.77 6.55
N VAL A 197 24.38 -0.46 6.33
CA VAL A 197 23.44 0.37 5.54
C VAL A 197 23.31 -0.14 4.09
N ARG A 198 24.42 -0.56 3.48
CA ARG A 198 24.40 -1.20 2.16
C ARG A 198 23.58 -2.49 2.17
N SER A 199 23.75 -3.32 3.19
CA SER A 199 23.02 -4.58 3.34
C SER A 199 21.51 -4.34 3.55
N ILE A 200 21.15 -3.30 4.26
CA ILE A 200 19.74 -2.88 4.42
C ILE A 200 19.15 -2.46 3.07
N LYS A 201 19.94 -1.74 2.25
CA LYS A 201 19.50 -1.22 0.95
C LYS A 201 19.45 -2.31 -0.14
N ASN A 202 20.48 -3.16 -0.19
CA ASN A 202 20.72 -4.07 -1.31
C ASN A 202 20.52 -5.55 -0.94
N GLY A 203 20.19 -5.86 0.31
CA GLY A 203 20.14 -7.21 0.85
C GLY A 203 21.52 -7.75 1.28
N LEU A 204 21.48 -8.88 1.94
CA LEU A 204 22.65 -9.61 2.41
C LEU A 204 22.92 -10.80 1.49
N ASN A 205 24.20 -11.17 1.34
CA ASN A 205 24.54 -12.44 0.71
C ASN A 205 24.02 -13.60 1.56
N GLU A 206 23.62 -14.69 0.91
CA GLU A 206 23.19 -15.91 1.58
C GLU A 206 24.31 -16.47 2.45
N LYS A 207 23.95 -17.01 3.61
CA LYS A 207 24.89 -17.58 4.57
C LYS A 207 25.06 -19.06 4.31
N SER A 208 26.24 -19.60 4.62
CA SER A 208 26.51 -21.05 4.57
C SER A 208 25.66 -21.85 5.57
N ILE A 209 25.08 -21.18 6.58
CA ILE A 209 24.10 -21.75 7.51
C ILE A 209 22.79 -20.96 7.35
N ILE A 210 21.80 -21.60 6.74
CA ILE A 210 20.45 -21.04 6.58
C ILE A 210 19.66 -21.37 7.84
N ARG A 211 19.10 -20.33 8.48
CA ARG A 211 18.16 -20.48 9.60
C ARG A 211 16.77 -20.08 9.13
N THR A 212 15.84 -21.01 9.22
CA THR A 212 14.44 -20.80 8.83
C THR A 212 13.58 -20.28 9.97
N ASP A 213 14.02 -20.44 11.22
CA ASP A 213 13.25 -20.01 12.38
C ASP A 213 13.50 -18.52 12.66
N ARG A 214 12.49 -17.69 12.35
CA ARG A 214 12.34 -16.39 12.99
C ARG A 214 11.75 -16.66 14.37
N THR A 215 12.58 -16.75 15.38
CA THR A 215 12.13 -16.49 16.74
C THR A 215 11.69 -15.02 16.77
N GLU A 216 10.39 -14.82 17.01
CA GLU A 216 9.86 -13.50 17.32
C GLU A 216 10.71 -12.92 18.44
N CYS A 217 11.31 -11.76 18.19
CA CYS A 217 12.15 -11.10 19.18
C CYS A 217 11.22 -10.40 20.18
N ASP A 218 10.70 -11.16 21.13
CA ASP A 218 9.84 -10.70 22.23
C ASP A 218 10.50 -9.67 23.15
N THR A 219 11.80 -9.43 23.00
CA THR A 219 12.56 -8.51 23.85
C THR A 219 12.30 -7.03 23.57
N PHE A 220 11.71 -6.66 22.42
CA PHE A 220 11.42 -5.27 22.10
C PHE A 220 10.00 -4.80 22.47
N THR A 221 9.12 -5.68 22.92
CA THR A 221 7.75 -5.32 23.33
C THR A 221 7.65 -4.67 24.70
N LYS A 222 8.74 -4.57 25.46
CA LYS A 222 8.77 -4.04 26.83
C LYS A 222 9.59 -2.75 27.02
N PHE A 223 9.81 -1.97 25.98
CA PHE A 223 10.21 -0.58 26.20
C PHE A 223 8.96 0.23 26.55
N GLU A 224 8.54 0.18 27.79
CA GLU A 224 7.73 1.23 28.37
C GLU A 224 8.58 2.51 28.35
N VAL A 225 8.29 3.39 27.40
CA VAL A 225 8.84 4.74 27.40
C VAL A 225 8.12 5.51 28.51
N THR A 226 8.58 5.32 29.74
CA THR A 226 8.20 6.16 30.88
C THR A 226 9.15 7.37 30.88
N GLY A 227 8.73 8.45 30.25
CA GLY A 227 9.56 9.65 30.24
C GLY A 227 8.88 10.86 29.61
N ASP A 228 9.33 12.04 30.02
CA ASP A 228 8.91 13.31 29.45
C ASP A 228 9.14 13.32 27.93
N LYS A 229 8.09 13.58 27.17
CA LYS A 229 8.05 13.61 25.68
C LYS A 229 9.06 14.57 25.03
N ARG A 230 9.84 15.28 25.81
CA ARG A 230 10.85 16.25 25.36
C ARG A 230 12.29 15.73 25.47
N GLN A 231 12.52 14.53 26.00
CA GLN A 231 13.88 14.00 26.17
C GLN A 231 14.44 13.42 24.86
N THR A 232 15.72 13.64 24.66
CA THR A 232 16.46 13.23 23.45
C THR A 232 16.48 11.70 23.26
N GLY A 233 16.40 10.94 24.36
CA GLY A 233 16.33 9.47 24.34
C GLY A 233 15.08 8.92 23.67
N ASP A 234 13.93 9.57 23.85
CA ASP A 234 12.66 9.14 23.25
C ASP A 234 12.68 9.21 21.72
N ARG A 235 13.40 10.18 21.15
CA ARG A 235 13.52 10.33 19.68
C ARG A 235 14.34 9.20 19.07
N CYS A 236 15.37 8.74 19.75
CA CYS A 236 16.20 7.63 19.30
C CYS A 236 15.40 6.31 19.40
N ALA A 237 14.73 6.08 20.53
CA ALA A 237 13.87 4.92 20.72
C ALA A 237 12.75 4.88 19.67
N ASN A 238 12.12 6.04 19.36
CA ASN A 238 11.09 6.13 18.33
C ASN A 238 11.64 5.86 16.92
N ALA A 239 12.84 6.31 16.58
CA ALA A 239 13.49 6.02 15.31
C ALA A 239 13.80 4.52 15.19
N MET A 240 14.38 3.90 16.23
CA MET A 240 14.65 2.46 16.27
C MET A 240 13.35 1.64 16.22
N GLN A 241 12.34 2.05 16.96
CA GLN A 241 11.01 1.43 16.93
C GLN A 241 10.41 1.47 15.52
N SER A 242 10.54 2.60 14.83
CA SER A 242 10.06 2.73 13.44
C SER A 242 10.83 1.83 12.46
N ILE A 243 12.12 1.63 12.66
CA ILE A 243 12.94 0.71 11.87
C ILE A 243 12.52 -0.74 12.12
N CYS A 244 12.28 -1.12 13.37
CA CYS A 244 11.94 -2.51 13.73
C CYS A 244 10.48 -2.87 13.42
N PHE A 245 9.55 -1.97 13.68
CA PHE A 245 8.10 -2.23 13.65
C PHE A 245 7.35 -1.47 12.54
N GLY A 246 8.08 -0.74 11.69
CA GLY A 246 7.51 0.06 10.61
C GLY A 246 6.91 1.40 11.08
N LEU A 247 6.52 2.20 10.11
CA LEU A 247 5.91 3.52 10.28
C LEU A 247 4.39 3.42 10.12
N ASN A 248 3.65 4.32 10.78
CA ASN A 248 2.22 4.45 10.50
C ASN A 248 2.01 4.81 9.03
N GLU A 249 0.93 4.31 8.45
CA GLU A 249 0.53 4.70 7.10
C GLU A 249 0.31 6.21 7.04
N LYS A 250 0.64 6.80 5.90
CA LYS A 250 0.54 8.25 5.66
C LYS A 250 -0.67 8.57 4.80
N SER A 251 -1.22 9.77 4.97
CA SER A 251 -2.26 10.31 4.07
C SER A 251 -1.75 10.60 2.66
N ILE A 252 -0.43 10.62 2.44
CA ILE A 252 0.17 10.67 1.10
C ILE A 252 0.92 9.37 0.86
N ILE A 253 0.37 8.52 0.03
CA ILE A 253 0.95 7.23 -0.35
C ILE A 253 1.67 7.39 -1.68
N LYS A 254 2.95 7.00 -1.73
CA LYS A 254 3.75 6.97 -2.96
C LYS A 254 3.85 5.55 -3.47
N GLU A 255 3.21 5.27 -4.58
CA GLU A 255 3.29 3.99 -5.30
C GLU A 255 3.46 4.24 -6.78
N ILE A 256 4.47 3.59 -7.37
CA ILE A 256 4.80 3.74 -8.79
C ILE A 256 3.90 2.78 -9.60
N ARG A 257 3.23 3.34 -10.60
CA ARG A 257 2.46 2.54 -11.54
C ARG A 257 3.38 1.81 -12.51
N ASN A 258 3.17 0.53 -12.71
CA ASN A 258 3.88 -0.25 -13.71
C ASN A 258 3.25 -0.06 -15.11
N HIS A 259 3.75 0.89 -15.87
CA HIS A 259 3.22 1.20 -17.20
C HIS A 259 3.47 0.13 -18.27
N TYR A 260 4.52 -0.68 -18.10
CA TYR A 260 4.97 -1.65 -19.12
C TYR A 260 4.19 -2.98 -19.10
N LYS A 261 3.50 -3.29 -18.01
CA LYS A 261 2.76 -4.53 -17.82
C LYS A 261 1.26 -4.31 -17.53
N ALA A 262 0.80 -3.07 -17.60
CA ALA A 262 -0.60 -2.76 -17.29
C ALA A 262 -1.50 -3.27 -18.41
N VAL A 263 -2.47 -4.10 -18.06
CA VAL A 263 -3.51 -4.64 -18.96
C VAL A 263 -4.58 -3.58 -19.23
N HIS A 264 -4.81 -2.68 -18.26
CA HIS A 264 -5.83 -1.63 -18.34
C HIS A 264 -5.20 -0.23 -18.24
N PRO A 265 -5.64 0.76 -19.03
CA PRO A 265 -5.04 2.10 -19.08
C PRO A 265 -5.04 2.85 -17.74
N THR A 266 -6.00 2.56 -16.86
CA THR A 266 -6.15 3.20 -15.54
C THR A 266 -5.92 2.25 -14.37
N GLU A 267 -5.25 1.12 -14.60
CA GLU A 267 -4.96 0.11 -13.58
C GLU A 267 -4.32 0.71 -12.33
N LYS A 268 -4.84 0.37 -11.17
CA LYS A 268 -4.28 0.78 -9.88
C LYS A 268 -3.24 -0.23 -9.39
N PRO A 269 -2.14 0.21 -8.77
CA PRO A 269 -1.18 -0.72 -8.17
C PRO A 269 -1.83 -1.60 -7.10
N VAL A 270 -1.62 -2.90 -7.17
CA VAL A 270 -2.16 -3.87 -6.21
C VAL A 270 -1.73 -3.51 -4.78
N ARG A 271 -0.44 -3.17 -4.61
CA ARG A 271 0.10 -2.78 -3.30
C ARG A 271 -0.57 -1.54 -2.71
N LEU A 272 -0.93 -0.55 -3.53
CA LEU A 272 -1.71 0.59 -3.08
C LEU A 272 -3.07 0.16 -2.51
N ILE A 273 -3.77 -0.72 -3.23
CA ILE A 273 -5.07 -1.24 -2.81
C ILE A 273 -4.94 -2.03 -1.50
N GLU A 274 -3.93 -2.91 -1.37
CA GLU A 274 -3.66 -3.64 -0.13
C GLU A 274 -3.47 -2.70 1.07
N ARG A 275 -2.71 -1.61 0.90
CA ARG A 275 -2.48 -0.60 1.94
C ARG A 275 -3.78 0.12 2.31
N LEU A 276 -4.61 0.48 1.33
CA LEU A 276 -5.92 1.11 1.56
C LEU A 276 -6.90 0.17 2.26
N LEU A 277 -6.98 -1.08 1.81
CA LEU A 277 -7.84 -2.09 2.44
C LEU A 277 -7.42 -2.35 3.89
N ALA A 278 -6.12 -2.43 4.17
CA ALA A 278 -5.62 -2.63 5.53
C ALA A 278 -6.13 -1.56 6.52
N LEU A 279 -6.36 -0.31 6.05
CA LEU A 279 -6.88 0.78 6.88
C LEU A 279 -8.35 0.60 7.28
N VAL A 280 -9.15 -0.19 6.54
CA VAL A 280 -10.62 -0.17 6.64
C VAL A 280 -11.26 -1.53 6.90
N ILE A 281 -10.51 -2.64 6.75
CA ILE A 281 -11.05 -3.97 7.03
C ILE A 281 -11.28 -4.16 8.52
N PRO A 282 -12.36 -4.86 8.93
CA PRO A 282 -12.66 -5.11 10.34
C PRO A 282 -11.60 -6.00 10.98
N GLU A 283 -10.93 -5.50 12.04
CA GLU A 283 -9.92 -6.29 12.80
C GLU A 283 -10.55 -7.43 13.64
N SER A 284 -11.84 -7.31 13.95
CA SER A 284 -12.59 -8.30 14.75
C SER A 284 -13.07 -9.51 13.97
N LYS A 285 -12.91 -9.52 12.63
CA LYS A 285 -13.42 -10.56 11.74
C LYS A 285 -12.25 -11.33 11.12
N PRO A 286 -12.29 -12.67 11.07
CA PRO A 286 -11.30 -13.46 10.36
C PRO A 286 -11.16 -13.01 8.89
N ARG A 287 -9.94 -13.03 8.35
CA ARG A 287 -9.66 -12.54 7.00
C ARG A 287 -10.50 -13.24 5.93
N GLU A 288 -10.63 -14.55 6.05
CA GLU A 288 -11.40 -15.41 5.14
C GLU A 288 -12.90 -15.14 5.14
N GLU A 289 -13.42 -14.44 6.13
CA GLU A 289 -14.83 -14.04 6.21
C GLU A 289 -15.09 -12.61 5.74
N ILE A 290 -14.04 -11.79 5.57
CA ILE A 290 -14.17 -10.41 5.12
C ILE A 290 -14.54 -10.39 3.64
N VAL A 291 -15.60 -9.67 3.29
CA VAL A 291 -16.08 -9.52 1.92
C VAL A 291 -15.75 -8.11 1.41
N VAL A 292 -14.99 -8.05 0.33
CA VAL A 292 -14.67 -6.79 -0.38
C VAL A 292 -15.32 -6.81 -1.75
N ALA A 293 -15.96 -5.70 -2.12
CA ALA A 293 -16.57 -5.58 -3.45
C ALA A 293 -15.93 -4.45 -4.27
N ASP A 294 -15.79 -4.70 -5.57
CA ASP A 294 -15.43 -3.72 -6.58
C ASP A 294 -16.43 -3.77 -7.74
N PHE A 295 -17.24 -2.71 -7.85
CA PHE A 295 -18.31 -2.61 -8.83
C PHE A 295 -17.90 -1.88 -10.13
N PHE A 296 -16.61 -1.56 -10.29
CA PHE A 296 -15.97 -0.98 -11.47
C PHE A 296 -14.58 -1.61 -11.65
N ALA A 297 -14.54 -2.94 -11.74
CA ALA A 297 -13.35 -3.73 -11.48
C ALA A 297 -12.23 -3.64 -12.54
N GLY A 298 -12.54 -3.20 -13.75
CA GLY A 298 -11.56 -3.06 -14.84
C GLY A 298 -10.71 -4.31 -15.01
N SER A 299 -9.40 -4.17 -14.75
CA SER A 299 -8.42 -5.27 -14.83
C SER A 299 -8.33 -6.14 -13.57
N MET A 300 -9.28 -6.05 -12.63
CA MET A 300 -9.36 -6.85 -11.42
C MET A 300 -8.18 -6.67 -10.42
N SER A 301 -7.46 -5.54 -10.45
CA SER A 301 -6.37 -5.28 -9.48
C SER A 301 -6.85 -5.29 -8.03
N CYS A 302 -8.10 -4.86 -7.78
CA CYS A 302 -8.71 -4.93 -6.46
C CYS A 302 -8.91 -6.39 -6.01
N MET A 303 -9.36 -7.25 -6.90
CA MET A 303 -9.56 -8.68 -6.60
C MET A 303 -8.23 -9.41 -6.37
N GLU A 304 -7.16 -9.03 -7.07
CA GLU A 304 -5.82 -9.53 -6.79
C GLU A 304 -5.36 -9.14 -5.37
N ALA A 305 -5.55 -7.87 -4.98
CA ALA A 305 -5.25 -7.43 -3.61
C ALA A 305 -6.07 -8.19 -2.56
N VAL A 306 -7.36 -8.37 -2.80
CA VAL A 306 -8.28 -9.13 -1.92
C VAL A 306 -7.82 -10.57 -1.76
N TYR A 307 -7.45 -11.22 -2.85
CA TYR A 307 -6.97 -12.60 -2.85
C TYR A 307 -5.63 -12.72 -2.08
N ASN A 308 -4.67 -11.83 -2.35
CA ASN A 308 -3.38 -11.77 -1.65
C ASN A 308 -3.55 -11.61 -0.13
N MET A 309 -4.56 -10.85 0.29
CA MET A 309 -4.86 -10.62 1.70
C MET A 309 -5.71 -11.73 2.34
N GLY A 310 -6.07 -12.77 1.60
CA GLY A 310 -6.81 -13.93 2.09
C GLY A 310 -8.31 -13.70 2.31
N MET A 311 -8.89 -12.66 1.69
CA MET A 311 -10.30 -12.26 1.85
C MET A 311 -11.19 -12.81 0.73
N GLN A 312 -12.50 -12.59 0.84
CA GLN A 312 -13.49 -12.87 -0.19
C GLN A 312 -13.72 -11.64 -1.05
N GLY A 313 -13.89 -11.84 -2.36
CA GLY A 313 -14.10 -10.77 -3.32
C GLY A 313 -15.35 -10.92 -4.17
N ILE A 314 -15.99 -9.79 -4.46
CA ILE A 314 -17.08 -9.67 -5.44
C ILE A 314 -16.69 -8.56 -6.39
N ALA A 315 -16.67 -8.86 -7.70
CA ALA A 315 -16.36 -7.84 -8.68
C ALA A 315 -17.29 -7.90 -9.89
N CYS A 316 -17.60 -6.74 -10.44
CA CYS A 316 -18.25 -6.66 -11.73
C CYS A 316 -17.55 -5.67 -12.66
N GLU A 317 -17.48 -6.06 -13.93
CA GLU A 317 -16.98 -5.27 -15.05
C GLU A 317 -17.93 -5.45 -16.23
N ILE A 318 -18.39 -4.33 -16.76
CA ILE A 318 -19.36 -4.33 -17.86
C ILE A 318 -18.68 -4.54 -19.21
N ASP A 319 -17.43 -4.09 -19.35
CA ASP A 319 -16.67 -4.27 -20.57
C ASP A 319 -16.10 -5.69 -20.66
N LYS A 320 -16.49 -6.43 -21.68
CA LYS A 320 -16.12 -7.83 -21.85
C LYS A 320 -14.61 -8.03 -22.01
N GLU A 321 -13.92 -7.15 -22.74
CA GLU A 321 -12.49 -7.29 -22.97
C GLU A 321 -11.70 -7.13 -21.66
N TYR A 322 -12.05 -6.13 -20.84
CA TYR A 322 -11.43 -5.95 -19.52
C TYR A 322 -11.80 -7.05 -18.54
N PHE A 323 -13.02 -7.53 -18.61
CA PHE A 323 -13.47 -8.66 -17.80
C PHE A 323 -12.67 -9.95 -18.12
N GLU A 324 -12.51 -10.30 -19.39
CA GLU A 324 -11.75 -11.48 -19.83
C GLU A 324 -10.26 -11.37 -19.41
N ALA A 325 -9.66 -10.21 -19.61
CA ALA A 325 -8.30 -9.95 -19.13
C ALA A 325 -8.17 -10.04 -17.60
N GLY A 326 -9.19 -9.58 -16.88
CA GLY A 326 -9.26 -9.70 -15.43
C GLY A 326 -9.38 -11.14 -14.94
N ILE A 327 -10.18 -11.97 -15.61
CA ILE A 327 -10.27 -13.42 -15.32
C ILE A 327 -8.90 -14.06 -15.48
N GLN A 328 -8.23 -13.84 -16.60
CA GLN A 328 -6.90 -14.41 -16.84
C GLN A 328 -5.92 -14.03 -15.71
N ARG A 329 -5.92 -12.78 -15.29
CA ARG A 329 -5.09 -12.30 -14.16
C ARG A 329 -5.34 -13.09 -12.88
N ILE A 330 -6.59 -13.31 -12.51
CA ILE A 330 -6.96 -14.04 -11.30
C ILE A 330 -6.60 -15.52 -11.41
N GLU A 331 -6.80 -16.13 -12.58
CA GLU A 331 -6.41 -17.53 -12.84
C GLU A 331 -4.89 -17.73 -12.74
N GLU A 332 -4.09 -16.84 -13.32
CA GLU A 332 -2.64 -16.87 -13.25
C GLU A 332 -2.17 -16.75 -11.78
N LEU A 333 -2.78 -15.85 -11.00
CA LEU A 333 -2.49 -15.67 -9.58
C LEU A 333 -2.77 -16.94 -8.77
N ILE A 334 -3.94 -17.56 -8.97
CA ILE A 334 -4.33 -18.80 -8.28
C ILE A 334 -3.38 -19.94 -8.63
N ASN A 335 -3.01 -20.07 -9.91
CA ASN A 335 -2.12 -21.12 -10.37
C ASN A 335 -0.69 -20.94 -9.83
N LYS A 336 -0.20 -19.71 -9.77
CA LYS A 336 1.11 -19.39 -9.21
C LYS A 336 1.20 -19.78 -7.72
N GLN A 337 0.19 -19.44 -6.92
CA GLN A 337 0.19 -19.80 -5.49
C GLN A 337 0.10 -21.32 -5.26
N LYS A 338 -0.61 -22.06 -6.13
CA LYS A 338 -0.62 -23.52 -6.06
C LYS A 338 0.77 -24.14 -6.31
N LEU A 339 1.56 -23.54 -7.21
CA LEU A 339 2.92 -24.01 -7.51
C LEU A 339 3.94 -23.68 -6.40
N GLU A 340 3.72 -22.61 -5.63
CA GLU A 340 4.59 -22.23 -4.51
C GLU A 340 4.33 -23.07 -3.24
N LEU A 341 3.25 -23.87 -3.20
CA LEU A 341 2.91 -24.76 -2.09
C LEU A 341 3.47 -26.18 -2.25
N PHE A 342 4.11 -26.49 -3.38
CA PHE A 342 4.80 -27.74 -3.69
C PHE A 342 6.30 -27.54 -3.85
#